data_9248f6bc560b09d53c337f59804bb1fb
#
_entry.id   9248f6bc560b09d53c337f59804bb1fb
#
_cell.length_a   1.000
_cell.length_b   1.000
_cell.length_c   1.000
_cell.angle_alpha   90.00
_cell.angle_beta   90.00
_cell.angle_gamma   90.00
#
_symmetry.space_group_name_H-M   'P 1'
#
loop_
_entity.id
_entity.type
_entity.pdbx_description
1 polymer ?
#
loop_
_entity_poly.entity_id
_entity_poly.type
_entity_poly.pdbx_seq_one_letter_code
_entity_poly.pdbx_strand_id
1 'polypeptide(L)'
;MSELKDYYPEHEIKSLAYISINYLLNMSKSDTIINANKIIGVSVLQNFFSTISDLKKYKPIQYIFSETNFYNNKFFCSNKSLIPRCETEELVDWIINDNKYTVKKYLDICTGGGCIIISLCKNLKGTFNGVDISLDALSIAKKNNYRNKTNVIFNTIDILDYNARSLLSKFNNKYDVIVSNPPYVLNSEKKQMNKNVLQWEPHLALFVDDDDPFIFYKTIANTAKKILNYDGTLYFESNERFGNE
;
A
#
# COMPACT_ATOMS: atom_id res chain seq x y z
N MET A 1 -27.98 -3.09 1.76
CA MET A 1 -27.25 -3.87 0.73
C MET A 1 -27.99 -3.97 -0.59
N SER A 2 -29.33 -4.13 -0.64
CA SER A 2 -30.11 -4.04 -1.89
C SER A 2 -29.87 -2.74 -2.66
N GLU A 3 -29.58 -1.65 -1.95
CA GLU A 3 -29.31 -0.32 -2.52
C GLU A 3 -28.00 -0.19 -3.30
N LEU A 4 -27.11 -1.19 -3.25
CA LEU A 4 -25.83 -1.19 -3.97
C LEU A 4 -25.87 -2.02 -5.26
N LYS A 5 -26.98 -2.65 -5.59
CA LYS A 5 -27.09 -3.55 -6.76
C LYS A 5 -26.81 -2.86 -8.10
N ASP A 6 -27.11 -1.56 -8.21
CA ASP A 6 -26.86 -0.77 -9.42
C ASP A 6 -25.41 -0.24 -9.52
N TYR A 7 -24.60 -0.47 -8.48
CA TYR A 7 -23.25 0.07 -8.35
C TYR A 7 -22.18 -1.02 -8.34
N TYR A 8 -22.48 -2.22 -7.79
CA TYR A 8 -21.53 -3.28 -7.53
C TYR A 8 -22.12 -4.66 -7.85
N PRO A 9 -21.31 -5.63 -8.31
CA PRO A 9 -21.74 -7.01 -8.48
C PRO A 9 -22.05 -7.68 -7.14
N GLU A 10 -22.90 -8.70 -7.14
CA GLU A 10 -23.44 -9.32 -5.91
C GLU A 10 -22.34 -9.87 -4.98
N HIS A 11 -21.27 -10.46 -5.53
CA HIS A 11 -20.17 -11.00 -4.73
C HIS A 11 -19.39 -9.90 -4.02
N GLU A 12 -19.22 -8.75 -4.66
CA GLU A 12 -18.55 -7.58 -4.08
C GLU A 12 -19.42 -6.96 -2.98
N ILE A 13 -20.74 -6.82 -3.21
CA ILE A 13 -21.69 -6.35 -2.18
C ILE A 13 -21.60 -7.22 -0.92
N LYS A 14 -21.51 -8.55 -1.07
CA LYS A 14 -21.35 -9.45 0.08
C LYS A 14 -20.05 -9.19 0.83
N SER A 15 -18.94 -8.99 0.11
CA SER A 15 -17.64 -8.67 0.70
C SER A 15 -17.66 -7.34 1.44
N LEU A 16 -18.20 -6.28 0.82
CA LEU A 16 -18.37 -4.97 1.42
C LEU A 16 -19.26 -5.02 2.68
N ALA A 17 -20.30 -5.88 2.67
CA ALA A 17 -21.14 -6.11 3.84
C ALA A 17 -20.38 -6.68 5.01
N TYR A 18 -19.63 -7.76 4.78
CA TYR A 18 -18.84 -8.39 5.85
C TYR A 18 -17.75 -7.46 6.40
N ILE A 19 -17.07 -6.70 5.55
CA ILE A 19 -16.09 -5.70 5.97
C ILE A 19 -16.76 -4.64 6.86
N SER A 20 -17.94 -4.12 6.43
CA SER A 20 -18.68 -3.11 7.19
C SER A 20 -19.13 -3.64 8.54
N ILE A 21 -19.66 -4.87 8.59
CA ILE A 21 -20.11 -5.52 9.84
C ILE A 21 -18.91 -5.75 10.77
N ASN A 22 -17.80 -6.25 10.24
CA ASN A 22 -16.60 -6.47 11.03
C ASN A 22 -16.11 -5.16 11.64
N TYR A 23 -16.04 -4.08 10.86
CA TYR A 23 -15.56 -2.79 11.36
C TYR A 23 -16.52 -2.14 12.37
N LEU A 24 -17.82 -2.09 12.05
CA LEU A 24 -18.81 -1.36 12.85
C LEU A 24 -19.31 -2.12 14.09
N LEU A 25 -19.26 -3.46 14.06
CA LEU A 25 -19.77 -4.33 15.13
C LEU A 25 -18.70 -5.20 15.76
N ASN A 26 -17.47 -5.18 15.23
CA ASN A 26 -16.37 -6.07 15.64
C ASN A 26 -16.77 -7.56 15.60
N MET A 27 -17.53 -7.95 14.54
CA MET A 27 -18.02 -9.31 14.34
C MET A 27 -17.31 -9.96 13.17
N SER A 28 -16.85 -11.19 13.37
CA SER A 28 -16.36 -12.05 12.28
C SER A 28 -17.50 -12.46 11.34
N LYS A 29 -17.15 -13.08 10.20
CA LYS A 29 -18.14 -13.65 9.29
C LYS A 29 -19.01 -14.71 9.97
N SER A 30 -18.40 -15.57 10.81
CA SER A 30 -19.11 -16.58 11.61
C SER A 30 -20.02 -15.94 12.66
N ASP A 31 -19.53 -14.92 13.38
CA ASP A 31 -20.33 -14.19 14.36
C ASP A 31 -21.56 -13.54 13.72
N THR A 32 -21.41 -13.03 12.49
CA THR A 32 -22.53 -12.41 11.74
C THR A 32 -23.65 -13.41 11.48
N ILE A 33 -23.30 -14.66 11.16
CA ILE A 33 -24.29 -15.72 10.93
C ILE A 33 -24.98 -16.11 12.25
N ILE A 34 -24.20 -16.33 13.30
CA ILE A 34 -24.72 -16.74 14.63
C ILE A 34 -25.62 -15.67 15.23
N ASN A 35 -25.26 -14.38 15.04
CA ASN A 35 -25.98 -13.24 15.61
C ASN A 35 -26.90 -12.53 14.60
N ALA A 36 -27.42 -13.23 13.59
CA ALA A 36 -28.24 -12.64 12.53
C ALA A 36 -29.46 -11.86 13.05
N ASN A 37 -30.02 -12.23 14.21
CA ASN A 37 -31.16 -11.59 14.84
C ASN A 37 -30.79 -10.53 15.89
N LYS A 38 -29.49 -10.18 16.01
CA LYS A 38 -29.06 -9.18 16.99
C LYS A 38 -29.58 -7.80 16.62
N ILE A 39 -30.23 -7.15 17.58
CA ILE A 39 -30.68 -5.76 17.43
C ILE A 39 -29.46 -4.84 17.54
N ILE A 40 -29.29 -3.95 16.57
CA ILE A 40 -28.22 -2.94 16.55
C ILE A 40 -28.76 -1.57 16.98
N GLY A 41 -27.91 -0.80 17.67
CA GLY A 41 -28.26 0.54 18.11
C GLY A 41 -28.39 1.55 16.95
N VAL A 42 -29.14 2.62 17.17
CA VAL A 42 -29.43 3.65 16.16
C VAL A 42 -28.16 4.29 15.60
N SER A 43 -27.14 4.56 16.44
CA SER A 43 -25.87 5.14 16.00
C SER A 43 -25.10 4.23 15.04
N VAL A 44 -25.10 2.92 15.28
CA VAL A 44 -24.48 1.94 14.40
C VAL A 44 -25.23 1.88 13.06
N LEU A 45 -26.58 1.91 13.11
CA LEU A 45 -27.40 1.94 11.91
C LEU A 45 -27.12 3.18 11.05
N GLN A 46 -26.97 4.35 11.67
CA GLN A 46 -26.58 5.59 10.98
C GLN A 46 -25.21 5.46 10.29
N ASN A 47 -24.22 4.82 10.94
CA ASN A 47 -22.92 4.56 10.34
C ASN A 47 -23.02 3.62 9.13
N PHE A 48 -23.91 2.61 9.17
CA PHE A 48 -24.18 1.77 7.99
C PHE A 48 -24.76 2.58 6.83
N PHE A 49 -25.72 3.46 7.08
CA PHE A 49 -26.29 4.33 6.03
C PHE A 49 -25.25 5.29 5.45
N SER A 50 -24.40 5.88 6.29
CA SER A 50 -23.29 6.72 5.84
C SER A 50 -22.31 5.92 4.96
N THR A 51 -21.96 4.71 5.37
CA THR A 51 -21.10 3.79 4.60
C THR A 51 -21.70 3.49 3.23
N ILE A 52 -23.02 3.17 3.17
CA ILE A 52 -23.72 2.91 1.90
C ILE A 52 -23.71 4.16 1.01
N SER A 53 -23.94 5.34 1.58
CA SER A 53 -23.90 6.61 0.85
C SER A 53 -22.53 6.88 0.23
N ASP A 54 -21.44 6.60 0.94
CA ASP A 54 -20.09 6.78 0.44
C ASP A 54 -19.74 5.71 -0.62
N LEU A 55 -20.18 4.46 -0.44
CA LEU A 55 -20.00 3.40 -1.43
C LEU A 55 -20.72 3.73 -2.75
N LYS A 56 -21.91 4.34 -2.73
CA LYS A 56 -22.60 4.81 -3.95
C LYS A 56 -21.80 5.85 -4.73
N LYS A 57 -20.83 6.52 -4.10
CA LYS A 57 -19.85 7.43 -4.74
C LYS A 57 -18.58 6.70 -5.18
N TYR A 58 -18.56 5.38 -5.16
CA TYR A 58 -17.41 4.54 -5.43
C TYR A 58 -16.20 4.80 -4.52
N LYS A 59 -16.41 5.38 -3.32
CA LYS A 59 -15.34 5.58 -2.35
C LYS A 59 -14.86 4.23 -1.82
N PRO A 60 -13.56 3.92 -1.89
CA PRO A 60 -13.02 2.66 -1.38
C PRO A 60 -13.39 2.44 0.08
N ILE A 61 -13.80 1.24 0.44
CA ILE A 61 -14.21 0.92 1.81
C ILE A 61 -13.07 1.13 2.81
N GLN A 62 -11.83 0.93 2.38
CA GLN A 62 -10.63 1.21 3.16
C GLN A 62 -10.50 2.70 3.52
N TYR A 63 -10.89 3.60 2.60
CA TYR A 63 -10.90 5.03 2.88
C TYR A 63 -12.12 5.47 3.69
N ILE A 64 -13.25 4.75 3.60
CA ILE A 64 -14.42 5.01 4.44
C ILE A 64 -14.05 4.74 5.90
N PHE A 65 -13.41 3.62 6.17
CA PHE A 65 -13.00 3.24 7.52
C PHE A 65 -11.59 3.71 7.91
N SER A 66 -10.86 4.35 6.98
CA SER A 66 -9.49 4.81 7.19
C SER A 66 -8.54 3.70 7.65
N GLU A 67 -8.84 2.45 7.31
CA GLU A 67 -8.10 1.27 7.75
C GLU A 67 -8.09 0.19 6.66
N THR A 68 -6.97 -0.51 6.55
CA THR A 68 -6.82 -1.71 5.73
C THR A 68 -5.97 -2.75 6.46
N ASN A 69 -6.12 -4.02 6.07
CA ASN A 69 -5.22 -5.08 6.48
C ASN A 69 -4.18 -5.31 5.38
N PHE A 70 -2.94 -5.54 5.76
CA PHE A 70 -1.87 -5.92 4.87
C PHE A 70 -0.85 -6.75 5.65
N TYR A 71 -0.46 -7.89 5.12
CA TYR A 71 0.50 -8.84 5.70
C TYR A 71 0.26 -9.07 7.20
N ASN A 72 -0.97 -9.46 7.55
CA ASN A 72 -1.46 -9.70 8.92
C ASN A 72 -1.37 -8.49 9.88
N ASN A 73 -1.22 -7.30 9.37
CA ASN A 73 -1.15 -6.08 10.16
C ASN A 73 -2.21 -5.08 9.73
N LYS A 74 -2.59 -4.18 10.66
CA LYS A 74 -3.53 -3.10 10.39
C LYS A 74 -2.80 -1.81 10.04
N PHE A 75 -3.22 -1.18 8.96
CA PHE A 75 -2.65 0.07 8.47
C PHE A 75 -3.72 1.14 8.35
N PHE A 76 -3.40 2.36 8.75
CA PHE A 76 -4.17 3.52 8.35
C PHE A 76 -4.00 3.76 6.85
N CYS A 77 -5.09 4.12 6.18
CA CYS A 77 -5.06 4.54 4.79
C CYS A 77 -6.05 5.68 4.53
N SER A 78 -5.77 6.48 3.53
CA SER A 78 -6.64 7.55 3.05
C SER A 78 -6.28 7.85 1.60
N ASN A 79 -7.01 8.77 0.96
CA ASN A 79 -6.70 9.24 -0.39
C ASN A 79 -5.31 9.92 -0.55
N LYS A 80 -4.50 9.93 0.50
CA LYS A 80 -3.11 10.42 0.51
C LYS A 80 -2.07 9.33 0.25
N SER A 81 -2.47 8.05 0.30
CA SER A 81 -1.59 6.91 0.03
C SER A 81 -2.34 5.83 -0.74
N LEU A 82 -1.62 5.10 -1.59
CA LEU A 82 -2.15 3.93 -2.28
C LEU A 82 -2.71 2.92 -1.28
N ILE A 83 -3.85 2.31 -1.61
CA ILE A 83 -4.37 1.16 -0.86
C ILE A 83 -3.45 -0.04 -1.14
N PRO A 84 -2.86 -0.68 -0.12
CA PRO A 84 -2.01 -1.86 -0.32
C PRO A 84 -2.74 -2.96 -1.09
N ARG A 85 -2.05 -3.61 -2.03
CA ARG A 85 -2.60 -4.69 -2.87
C ARG A 85 -2.18 -6.05 -2.33
N CYS A 86 -3.00 -7.08 -2.60
CA CYS A 86 -2.71 -8.44 -2.15
C CYS A 86 -1.44 -9.00 -2.81
N GLU A 87 -1.19 -8.65 -4.07
CA GLU A 87 -0.01 -9.04 -4.84
C GLU A 87 1.29 -8.53 -4.19
N THR A 88 1.23 -7.36 -3.57
CA THR A 88 2.36 -6.79 -2.82
C THR A 88 2.71 -7.61 -1.57
N GLU A 89 1.76 -8.39 -1.02
CA GLU A 89 2.05 -9.30 0.10
C GLU A 89 2.97 -10.46 -0.33
N GLU A 90 2.85 -10.94 -1.57
CA GLU A 90 3.73 -11.97 -2.12
C GLU A 90 5.18 -11.47 -2.24
N LEU A 91 5.36 -10.21 -2.65
CA LEU A 91 6.68 -9.58 -2.68
C LEU A 91 7.30 -9.49 -1.27
N VAL A 92 6.49 -9.10 -0.27
CA VAL A 92 6.94 -9.07 1.13
C VAL A 92 7.32 -10.45 1.63
N ASP A 93 6.51 -11.47 1.32
CA ASP A 93 6.79 -12.86 1.72
C ASP A 93 8.08 -13.39 1.09
N TRP A 94 8.29 -13.12 -0.19
CA TRP A 94 9.53 -13.46 -0.88
C TRP A 94 10.75 -12.84 -0.21
N ILE A 95 10.74 -11.53 0.04
CA ILE A 95 11.85 -10.83 0.70
C ILE A 95 12.12 -11.41 2.10
N ILE A 96 11.06 -11.72 2.87
CA ILE A 96 11.21 -12.32 4.21
C ILE A 96 11.88 -13.68 4.12
N ASN A 97 11.45 -14.54 3.19
CA ASN A 97 12.00 -15.87 3.04
C ASN A 97 13.49 -15.87 2.66
N ASP A 98 13.88 -14.93 1.79
CA ASP A 98 15.30 -14.79 1.38
C ASP A 98 16.19 -14.23 2.48
N ASN A 99 15.64 -13.52 3.48
CA ASN A 99 16.43 -12.71 4.41
C ASN A 99 16.24 -13.05 5.91
N LYS A 100 15.40 -14.01 6.27
CA LYS A 100 14.98 -14.28 7.66
C LYS A 100 16.08 -14.60 8.68
N TYR A 101 17.25 -15.02 8.21
CA TYR A 101 18.35 -15.43 9.10
C TYR A 101 19.49 -14.43 9.19
N THR A 102 19.34 -13.25 8.59
CA THR A 102 20.42 -12.26 8.48
C THR A 102 19.98 -10.91 9.07
N VAL A 103 20.96 -10.12 9.52
CA VAL A 103 20.76 -8.73 9.92
C VAL A 103 21.16 -7.84 8.78
N LYS A 104 20.25 -7.11 8.20
CA LYS A 104 20.44 -6.37 6.95
C LYS A 104 19.93 -4.93 7.03
N LYS A 105 20.34 -4.12 6.05
CA LYS A 105 19.85 -2.76 5.83
C LYS A 105 18.87 -2.75 4.66
N TYR A 106 17.65 -2.33 4.93
CA TYR A 106 16.53 -2.33 4.00
C TYR A 106 16.16 -0.91 3.60
N LEU A 107 15.88 -0.71 2.32
CA LEU A 107 15.35 0.54 1.77
C LEU A 107 14.12 0.24 0.91
N ASP A 108 13.02 0.91 1.20
CA ASP A 108 11.80 0.90 0.38
C ASP A 108 11.67 2.24 -0.35
N ILE A 109 11.76 2.19 -1.68
CA ILE A 109 11.65 3.36 -2.56
C ILE A 109 10.21 3.44 -3.08
N CYS A 110 9.61 4.64 -3.07
CA CYS A 110 8.19 4.86 -3.29
C CYS A 110 7.34 4.15 -2.21
N THR A 111 7.73 4.33 -0.94
CA THR A 111 7.19 3.58 0.20
C THR A 111 5.70 3.84 0.46
N GLY A 112 5.13 4.92 -0.05
CA GLY A 112 3.73 5.28 0.15
C GLY A 112 3.33 5.35 1.63
N GLY A 113 2.32 4.57 2.02
CA GLY A 113 1.87 4.41 3.41
C GLY A 113 2.77 3.54 4.28
N GLY A 114 3.90 3.06 3.77
CA GLY A 114 4.91 2.28 4.50
C GLY A 114 4.58 0.81 4.67
N CYS A 115 3.62 0.25 3.94
CA CYS A 115 3.13 -1.10 4.19
C CYS A 115 4.21 -2.19 3.97
N ILE A 116 5.03 -2.09 2.93
CA ILE A 116 6.13 -3.02 2.65
C ILE A 116 7.16 -2.95 3.77
N ILE A 117 7.78 -1.80 3.97
CA ILE A 117 8.92 -1.66 4.88
C ILE A 117 8.56 -1.91 6.34
N ILE A 118 7.34 -1.54 6.76
CA ILE A 118 6.84 -1.82 8.11
C ILE A 118 6.62 -3.32 8.29
N SER A 119 6.06 -4.02 7.30
CA SER A 119 5.89 -5.46 7.35
C SER A 119 7.23 -6.19 7.38
N LEU A 120 8.22 -5.75 6.62
CA LEU A 120 9.59 -6.26 6.70
C LEU A 120 10.21 -6.02 8.07
N CYS A 121 10.05 -4.81 8.64
CA CYS A 121 10.57 -4.47 9.97
C CYS A 121 9.97 -5.32 11.10
N LYS A 122 8.74 -5.80 10.94
CA LYS A 122 8.09 -6.69 11.92
C LYS A 122 8.60 -8.13 11.88
N ASN A 123 9.12 -8.57 10.74
CA ASN A 123 9.45 -9.97 10.50
C ASN A 123 10.95 -10.23 10.38
N LEU A 124 11.76 -9.18 10.16
CA LEU A 124 13.20 -9.29 9.92
C LEU A 124 14.00 -8.48 10.95
N LYS A 125 15.30 -8.76 11.03
CA LYS A 125 16.25 -8.01 11.85
C LYS A 125 17.07 -7.07 11.00
N GLY A 126 17.24 -5.81 11.44
CA GLY A 126 18.05 -4.85 10.70
C GLY A 126 17.67 -3.41 10.93
N THR A 127 18.05 -2.57 9.96
CA THR A 127 17.66 -1.16 9.88
C THR A 127 16.77 -0.95 8.67
N PHE A 128 15.71 -0.18 8.84
CA PHE A 128 14.64 -0.05 7.85
C PHE A 128 14.43 1.43 7.51
N ASN A 129 14.51 1.76 6.23
CA ASN A 129 14.30 3.09 5.71
C ASN A 129 13.24 3.07 4.61
N GLY A 130 12.38 4.08 4.59
CA GLY A 130 11.40 4.29 3.54
C GLY A 130 11.55 5.70 2.95
N VAL A 131 11.44 5.82 1.64
CA VAL A 131 11.48 7.12 0.96
C VAL A 131 10.30 7.26 0.01
N ASP A 132 9.76 8.48 -0.04
CA ASP A 132 8.67 8.85 -0.95
C ASP A 132 8.77 10.35 -1.24
N ILE A 133 8.27 10.78 -2.39
CA ILE A 133 8.17 12.20 -2.73
C ILE A 133 7.03 12.88 -1.96
N SER A 134 5.96 12.14 -1.65
CA SER A 134 4.74 12.63 -1.04
C SER A 134 4.87 12.78 0.47
N LEU A 135 4.90 14.01 0.96
CA LEU A 135 4.81 14.31 2.40
C LEU A 135 3.52 13.77 3.04
N ASP A 136 2.44 13.78 2.29
CA ASP A 136 1.14 13.26 2.71
C ASP A 136 1.18 11.74 2.92
N ALA A 137 1.74 10.99 1.97
CA ALA A 137 1.95 9.54 2.10
C ALA A 137 2.86 9.23 3.30
N LEU A 138 3.98 9.96 3.44
CA LEU A 138 4.89 9.78 4.57
C LEU A 138 4.24 10.12 5.92
N SER A 139 3.26 11.03 5.96
CA SER A 139 2.49 11.28 7.19
C SER A 139 1.69 10.04 7.61
N ILE A 140 1.11 9.33 6.63
CA ILE A 140 0.42 8.05 6.86
C ILE A 140 1.42 6.96 7.27
N ALA A 141 2.56 6.87 6.58
CA ALA A 141 3.62 5.91 6.91
C ALA A 141 4.11 6.05 8.37
N LYS A 142 4.31 7.28 8.84
CA LYS A 142 4.70 7.56 10.24
C LYS A 142 3.62 7.12 11.24
N LYS A 143 2.33 7.34 10.94
CA LYS A 143 1.21 6.84 11.76
C LYS A 143 1.20 5.31 11.80
N ASN A 144 1.44 4.67 10.66
CA ASN A 144 1.50 3.21 10.53
C ASN A 144 2.68 2.63 11.28
N ASN A 145 3.84 3.27 11.22
CA ASN A 145 5.04 2.91 11.99
C ASN A 145 4.75 2.91 13.50
N TYR A 146 4.14 3.98 13.99
CA TYR A 146 3.72 4.09 15.39
C TYR A 146 2.70 3.01 15.78
N ARG A 147 1.64 2.85 14.98
CA ARG A 147 0.59 1.84 15.20
C ARG A 147 1.14 0.43 15.29
N ASN A 148 2.06 0.09 14.40
CA ASN A 148 2.65 -1.24 14.30
C ASN A 148 3.86 -1.43 15.22
N LYS A 149 4.23 -0.40 16.01
CA LYS A 149 5.35 -0.42 16.96
C LYS A 149 6.67 -0.80 16.29
N THR A 150 6.94 -0.24 15.12
CA THR A 150 8.16 -0.43 14.34
C THR A 150 9.05 0.82 14.42
N ASN A 151 10.30 0.72 13.96
CA ASN A 151 11.31 1.79 14.03
C ASN A 151 11.85 2.17 12.65
N VAL A 152 10.99 2.22 11.65
CA VAL A 152 11.34 2.63 10.28
C VAL A 152 11.63 4.14 10.25
N ILE A 153 12.70 4.52 9.55
CA ILE A 153 13.07 5.93 9.31
C ILE A 153 12.53 6.33 7.93
N PHE A 154 11.71 7.40 7.90
CA PHE A 154 11.12 7.92 6.67
C PHE A 154 11.71 9.27 6.27
N ASN A 155 12.06 9.41 4.98
CA ASN A 155 12.56 10.65 4.40
C ASN A 155 11.87 11.01 3.09
N THR A 156 11.70 12.31 2.86
CA THR A 156 11.15 12.82 1.59
C THR A 156 12.26 12.86 0.56
N ILE A 157 12.10 12.10 -0.51
CA ILE A 157 13.04 12.04 -1.63
C ILE A 157 12.25 11.83 -2.91
N ASP A 158 12.50 12.68 -3.90
CA ASP A 158 12.11 12.43 -5.28
C ASP A 158 13.17 11.53 -5.93
N ILE A 159 12.78 10.30 -6.26
CA ILE A 159 13.71 9.35 -6.88
C ILE A 159 14.04 9.74 -8.34
N LEU A 160 13.20 10.53 -8.99
CA LEU A 160 13.45 11.02 -10.35
C LEU A 160 14.38 12.23 -10.36
N ASP A 161 14.55 12.93 -9.24
CA ASP A 161 15.57 13.97 -9.15
C ASP A 161 16.96 13.35 -9.21
N TYR A 162 17.74 13.74 -10.22
CA TYR A 162 18.99 13.14 -10.69
C TYR A 162 20.08 12.93 -9.61
N ASN A 163 19.87 13.37 -8.40
CA ASN A 163 20.85 13.34 -7.33
C ASN A 163 20.73 12.11 -6.43
N ALA A 164 21.04 10.90 -6.96
CA ALA A 164 21.25 9.71 -6.11
C ALA A 164 22.27 9.95 -4.95
N ARG A 165 23.11 11.00 -5.06
CA ARG A 165 23.96 11.49 -3.98
C ARG A 165 23.14 11.96 -2.76
N SER A 166 21.92 12.45 -2.96
CA SER A 166 21.06 12.87 -1.85
C SER A 166 20.60 11.68 -0.99
N LEU A 167 20.38 10.53 -1.59
CA LEU A 167 20.10 9.28 -0.85
C LEU A 167 21.34 8.84 -0.06
N LEU A 168 22.51 8.83 -0.71
CA LEU A 168 23.77 8.47 -0.05
C LEU A 168 24.16 9.43 1.06
N SER A 169 23.97 10.74 0.85
CA SER A 169 24.31 11.76 1.86
C SER A 169 23.34 11.75 3.07
N LYS A 170 22.06 11.43 2.86
CA LYS A 170 21.08 11.37 3.95
C LYS A 170 21.21 10.12 4.81
N PHE A 171 21.57 8.98 4.22
CA PHE A 171 21.62 7.71 4.95
C PHE A 171 23.05 7.26 5.28
N ASN A 172 24.05 7.86 4.67
CA ASN A 172 25.48 7.57 4.90
C ASN A 172 25.87 6.08 4.87
N ASN A 173 25.08 5.25 4.14
CA ASN A 173 25.18 3.80 4.15
C ASN A 173 24.78 3.19 2.82
N LYS A 174 25.38 2.01 2.52
CA LYS A 174 24.87 1.10 1.50
C LYS A 174 23.81 0.17 2.09
N TYR A 175 22.96 -0.36 1.23
CA TYR A 175 21.85 -1.25 1.58
C TYR A 175 22.15 -2.68 1.12
N ASP A 176 21.58 -3.65 1.84
CA ASP A 176 21.64 -5.06 1.47
C ASP A 176 20.40 -5.46 0.65
N VAL A 177 19.28 -4.79 0.92
CA VAL A 177 18.01 -5.02 0.23
C VAL A 177 17.39 -3.68 -0.11
N ILE A 178 17.03 -3.53 -1.39
CA ILE A 178 16.19 -2.43 -1.88
C ILE A 178 14.92 -3.05 -2.43
N VAL A 179 13.77 -2.48 -2.09
CA VAL A 179 12.47 -2.87 -2.63
C VAL A 179 11.74 -1.64 -3.15
N SER A 180 10.94 -1.80 -4.17
CA SER A 180 10.04 -0.74 -4.64
C SER A 180 8.81 -1.31 -5.32
N ASN A 181 7.66 -0.70 -5.00
CA ASN A 181 6.44 -0.77 -5.81
C ASN A 181 6.20 0.65 -6.38
N PRO A 182 6.87 1.01 -7.48
CA PRO A 182 6.79 2.36 -8.05
C PRO A 182 5.52 2.52 -8.90
N PRO A 183 5.11 3.73 -9.28
CA PRO A 183 4.08 3.94 -10.29
C PRO A 183 4.43 3.23 -11.60
N TYR A 184 3.45 2.48 -12.15
CA TYR A 184 3.66 1.68 -13.38
C TYR A 184 2.44 1.63 -14.31
N VAL A 185 1.33 2.26 -13.94
CA VAL A 185 0.12 2.30 -14.77
C VAL A 185 0.25 3.40 -15.81
N LEU A 186 0.04 3.07 -17.08
CA LEU A 186 0.11 4.06 -18.17
C LEU A 186 -1.07 5.03 -18.12
N ASN A 187 -0.84 6.28 -18.51
CA ASN A 187 -1.92 7.26 -18.63
C ASN A 187 -3.01 6.81 -19.61
N SER A 188 -2.66 6.08 -20.67
CA SER A 188 -3.60 5.49 -21.63
C SER A 188 -4.52 4.42 -21.02
N GLU A 189 -4.11 3.74 -19.95
CA GLU A 189 -4.87 2.68 -19.28
C GLU A 189 -6.00 3.25 -18.40
N LYS A 190 -6.01 4.54 -18.09
CA LYS A 190 -7.04 5.20 -17.25
C LYS A 190 -8.47 4.86 -17.65
N LYS A 191 -8.74 4.74 -18.97
CA LYS A 191 -10.08 4.46 -19.49
C LYS A 191 -10.62 3.07 -19.11
N GLN A 192 -9.74 2.15 -18.75
CA GLN A 192 -10.08 0.76 -18.42
C GLN A 192 -10.13 0.53 -16.91
N MET A 193 -9.71 1.52 -16.12
CA MET A 193 -9.66 1.39 -14.67
C MET A 193 -11.01 1.60 -14.00
N ASN A 194 -11.18 0.95 -12.86
CA ASN A 194 -12.37 1.08 -12.04
C ASN A 194 -12.50 2.50 -11.46
N LYS A 195 -13.74 2.98 -11.34
CA LYS A 195 -14.06 4.32 -10.84
C LYS A 195 -13.52 4.59 -9.42
N ASN A 196 -13.53 3.59 -8.56
CA ASN A 196 -13.01 3.70 -7.19
C ASN A 196 -11.51 4.04 -7.17
N VAL A 197 -10.72 3.49 -8.09
CA VAL A 197 -9.28 3.80 -8.21
C VAL A 197 -9.10 5.20 -8.80
N LEU A 198 -9.71 5.47 -9.96
CA LEU A 198 -9.54 6.74 -10.69
C LEU A 198 -9.98 7.97 -9.89
N GLN A 199 -11.06 7.86 -9.11
CA GLN A 199 -11.65 9.01 -8.43
C GLN A 199 -11.06 9.25 -7.04
N TRP A 200 -10.47 8.23 -6.42
CA TRP A 200 -10.16 8.29 -5.00
C TRP A 200 -8.70 8.04 -4.67
N GLU A 201 -7.99 7.23 -5.45
CA GLU A 201 -6.59 6.93 -5.15
C GLU A 201 -5.64 7.99 -5.72
N PRO A 202 -4.49 8.25 -5.08
CA PRO A 202 -3.60 9.32 -5.50
C PRO A 202 -2.95 8.98 -6.86
N HIS A 203 -3.19 9.81 -7.87
CA HIS A 203 -2.67 9.60 -9.23
C HIS A 203 -1.14 9.57 -9.27
N LEU A 204 -0.47 10.30 -8.37
CA LEU A 204 0.99 10.29 -8.24
C LEU A 204 1.54 8.89 -7.92
N ALA A 205 0.78 8.06 -7.21
CA ALA A 205 1.18 6.71 -6.83
C ALA A 205 0.85 5.65 -7.89
N LEU A 206 0.10 6.02 -8.94
CA LEU A 206 -0.40 5.08 -9.93
C LEU A 206 0.25 5.28 -11.30
N PHE A 207 0.30 6.52 -11.79
CA PHE A 207 0.49 6.78 -13.21
C PHE A 207 1.91 7.19 -13.58
N VAL A 208 2.32 6.71 -14.73
CA VAL A 208 3.54 7.08 -15.46
C VAL A 208 3.17 7.50 -16.88
N ASP A 209 4.01 8.32 -17.51
CA ASP A 209 3.80 8.75 -18.87
C ASP A 209 3.97 7.59 -19.86
N ASP A 210 3.14 7.58 -20.90
CA ASP A 210 3.16 6.56 -21.94
C ASP A 210 4.47 6.57 -22.74
N ASP A 211 5.16 7.72 -22.80
CA ASP A 211 6.41 7.91 -23.55
C ASP A 211 7.62 7.24 -22.88
N ASP A 212 7.62 7.07 -21.55
CA ASP A 212 8.66 6.31 -20.84
C ASP A 212 8.07 5.50 -19.66
N PRO A 213 7.42 4.36 -19.93
CA PRO A 213 6.79 3.51 -18.93
C PRO A 213 7.78 2.93 -17.92
N PHE A 214 9.06 2.91 -18.24
CA PHE A 214 10.13 2.35 -17.40
C PHE A 214 10.93 3.39 -16.63
N ILE A 215 10.53 4.65 -16.61
CA ILE A 215 11.32 5.74 -16.00
C ILE A 215 11.69 5.45 -14.55
N PHE A 216 10.74 4.95 -13.75
CA PHE A 216 11.00 4.60 -12.35
C PHE A 216 11.94 3.40 -12.24
N TYR A 217 11.70 2.33 -12.98
CA TYR A 217 12.53 1.12 -12.94
C TYR A 217 13.97 1.42 -13.33
N LYS A 218 14.19 2.13 -14.44
CA LYS A 218 15.52 2.55 -14.90
C LYS A 218 16.23 3.41 -13.84
N THR A 219 15.51 4.38 -13.28
CA THR A 219 16.07 5.31 -12.29
C THR A 219 16.42 4.60 -10.99
N ILE A 220 15.52 3.75 -10.48
CA ILE A 220 15.74 2.98 -9.26
C ILE A 220 16.86 1.97 -9.46
N ALA A 221 16.91 1.23 -10.57
CA ALA A 221 17.97 0.28 -10.86
C ALA A 221 19.36 0.97 -10.97
N ASN A 222 19.43 2.13 -11.63
CA ASN A 222 20.66 2.91 -11.71
C ASN A 222 21.09 3.50 -10.35
N THR A 223 20.14 3.82 -9.49
CA THR A 223 20.40 4.26 -8.13
C THR A 223 20.88 3.07 -7.28
N ALA A 224 20.18 1.93 -7.37
CA ALA A 224 20.53 0.71 -6.66
C ALA A 224 21.95 0.24 -6.93
N LYS A 225 22.42 0.28 -8.19
CA LYS A 225 23.83 -0.02 -8.55
C LYS A 225 24.85 0.79 -7.74
N LYS A 226 24.49 1.98 -7.26
CA LYS A 226 25.40 2.87 -6.52
C LYS A 226 25.32 2.67 -5.01
N ILE A 227 24.14 2.26 -4.50
CA ILE A 227 23.86 2.21 -3.06
C ILE A 227 23.66 0.79 -2.51
N LEU A 228 23.58 -0.24 -3.34
CA LEU A 228 23.61 -1.63 -2.89
C LEU A 228 25.02 -2.04 -2.46
N ASN A 229 25.08 -2.91 -1.47
CA ASN A 229 26.26 -3.71 -1.17
C ASN A 229 26.55 -4.69 -2.32
N TYR A 230 27.75 -5.30 -2.32
CA TYR A 230 28.19 -6.21 -3.39
C TYR A 230 27.21 -7.36 -3.62
N ASP A 231 26.73 -7.99 -2.53
CA ASP A 231 25.76 -9.09 -2.56
C ASP A 231 24.31 -8.60 -2.30
N GLY A 232 24.05 -7.31 -2.52
CA GLY A 232 22.74 -6.72 -2.28
C GLY A 232 21.74 -7.07 -3.38
N THR A 233 20.46 -7.14 -3.00
CA THR A 233 19.36 -7.52 -3.89
C THR A 233 18.37 -6.37 -4.06
N LEU A 234 17.89 -6.19 -5.29
CA LEU A 234 16.83 -5.27 -5.66
C LEU A 234 15.56 -6.05 -6.03
N TYR A 235 14.45 -5.75 -5.37
CA TYR A 235 13.13 -6.33 -5.62
C TYR A 235 12.18 -5.27 -6.18
N PHE A 236 11.39 -5.67 -7.18
CA PHE A 236 10.35 -4.83 -7.77
C PHE A 236 8.99 -5.52 -7.79
N GLU A 237 7.92 -4.76 -7.56
CA GLU A 237 6.62 -5.05 -8.12
C GLU A 237 6.53 -4.41 -9.51
N SER A 238 5.98 -5.12 -10.48
CA SER A 238 5.89 -4.64 -11.87
C SER A 238 4.53 -4.93 -12.49
N ASN A 239 4.18 -4.18 -13.52
CA ASN A 239 3.03 -4.48 -14.35
C ASN A 239 3.27 -5.81 -15.10
N GLU A 240 2.31 -6.75 -15.02
CA GLU A 240 2.38 -8.06 -15.69
C GLU A 240 2.71 -7.94 -17.20
N ARG A 241 2.20 -6.90 -17.84
CA ARG A 241 2.41 -6.63 -19.26
C ARG A 241 3.89 -6.50 -19.64
N PHE A 242 4.72 -6.06 -18.72
CA PHE A 242 6.14 -5.78 -18.93
C PHE A 242 7.09 -6.76 -18.24
N GLY A 243 6.56 -7.85 -17.68
CA GLY A 243 7.34 -8.80 -16.90
C GLY A 243 8.46 -9.55 -17.67
N ASN A 244 8.47 -9.46 -19.01
CA ASN A 244 9.47 -10.08 -19.87
C ASN A 244 10.48 -9.07 -20.46
N GLU A 245 10.39 -7.79 -20.14
CA GLU A 245 11.25 -6.71 -20.62
C GLU A 245 12.19 -6.19 -19.51
#